data_08900b79801deb65b56d49da2f22b923
#
_entry.id   08900b79801deb65b56d49da2f22b923
#
_cell.length_a   1.000
_cell.length_b   1.000
_cell.length_c   1.000
_cell.angle_alpha   90.00
_cell.angle_beta   90.00
_cell.angle_gamma   90.00
#
_symmetry.space_group_name_H-M   'P 1'
#
loop_
_entity.id
_entity.type
_entity.pdbx_description
1 polymer ?
#
loop_
_entity_poly.entity_id
_entity_poly.type
_entity_poly.pdbx_seq_one_letter_code
_entity_poly.pdbx_strand_id
1 'polypeptide(L)'
;MIYIKRWTDFYEELFPADPVQDDFFDSLLANAQSAQPAKFLSVECGPGNLSMKLGKKYDVTVTDQFAEFTKIVNEKIVNQGTKINVFNLNPVDISRFLPKNHYDVIACLNYRLIFLKDRGLAKKFMLDAYMMLADGGFLVLDLINFSKYDFSATKIDLPERRCERATLYSSLIKNTETANYKLFQHIVTAEGTMIEEVKDEVVTPISLETFKTAADEMGFTSIEFFSDYNKTPYSLESDRIICLLKK
;
A
#
# COMPACT_ATOMS: atom_id res chain seq x y z
N MET A 1 18.84 -0.70 -1.15
CA MET A 1 18.89 -1.13 0.28
C MET A 1 17.90 -0.28 1.07
N ILE A 2 17.10 -0.90 1.94
CA ILE A 2 16.08 -0.23 2.74
C ILE A 2 16.51 -0.29 4.22
N TYR A 3 16.53 0.88 4.89
CA TYR A 3 16.96 1.03 6.28
C TYR A 3 15.74 1.27 7.19
N ILE A 4 14.97 0.21 7.42
CA ILE A 4 13.64 0.32 8.06
C ILE A 4 13.68 0.77 9.53
N LYS A 5 14.76 0.48 10.27
CA LYS A 5 14.81 0.64 11.74
C LYS A 5 14.59 2.07 12.23
N ARG A 6 15.00 3.09 11.44
CA ARG A 6 14.77 4.51 11.78
C ARG A 6 13.48 5.05 11.16
N TRP A 7 13.01 4.42 10.07
CA TRP A 7 11.77 4.81 9.42
C TRP A 7 10.55 4.61 10.33
N THR A 8 10.58 3.57 11.15
CA THR A 8 9.50 3.32 12.12
C THR A 8 9.29 4.46 13.11
N ASP A 9 10.33 5.23 13.45
CA ASP A 9 10.26 6.34 14.41
C ASP A 9 9.44 7.53 13.90
N PHE A 10 9.32 7.68 12.58
CA PHE A 10 8.61 8.80 11.93
C PHE A 10 7.41 8.35 11.12
N TYR A 11 7.23 7.05 10.90
CA TYR A 11 6.25 6.53 9.94
C TYR A 11 4.82 6.99 10.25
N GLU A 12 4.40 6.90 11.50
CA GLU A 12 3.02 7.26 11.88
C GLU A 12 2.72 8.75 11.73
N GLU A 13 3.72 9.59 11.89
CA GLU A 13 3.58 11.04 11.69
C GLU A 13 3.62 11.44 10.23
N LEU A 14 4.44 10.77 9.42
CA LEU A 14 4.54 10.99 7.97
C LEU A 14 3.37 10.37 7.20
N PHE A 15 2.76 9.32 7.77
CA PHE A 15 1.59 8.62 7.23
C PHE A 15 0.50 8.51 8.31
N PRO A 16 -0.07 9.65 8.74
CA PRO A 16 -1.04 9.66 9.83
C PRO A 16 -2.30 8.89 9.45
N ALA A 17 -3.02 8.44 10.47
CA ALA A 17 -4.34 7.86 10.28
C ALA A 17 -5.29 8.90 9.66
N ASP A 18 -5.99 8.51 8.60
CA ASP A 18 -6.93 9.35 7.87
C ASP A 18 -8.36 8.91 8.17
N PRO A 19 -9.19 9.76 8.83
CA PRO A 19 -10.59 9.41 9.10
C PRO A 19 -11.40 9.09 7.83
N VAL A 20 -11.11 9.75 6.71
CA VAL A 20 -11.78 9.49 5.42
C VAL A 20 -11.42 8.09 4.91
N GLN A 21 -10.17 7.66 5.10
CA GLN A 21 -9.74 6.31 4.79
C GLN A 21 -10.49 5.29 5.66
N ASP A 22 -10.66 5.56 6.95
CA ASP A 22 -11.38 4.68 7.86
C ASP A 22 -12.84 4.49 7.40
N ASP A 23 -13.54 5.58 7.08
CA ASP A 23 -14.93 5.57 6.61
C ASP A 23 -15.08 4.84 5.26
N PHE A 24 -14.10 5.03 4.36
CA PHE A 24 -14.07 4.33 3.07
C PHE A 24 -14.02 2.80 3.27
N PHE A 25 -13.10 2.30 4.09
CA PHE A 25 -12.97 0.86 4.35
C PHE A 25 -14.11 0.31 5.18
N ASP A 26 -14.61 1.06 6.17
CA ASP A 26 -15.78 0.67 6.97
C ASP A 26 -17.01 0.48 6.05
N SER A 27 -17.20 1.37 5.07
CA SER A 27 -18.30 1.26 4.10
C SER A 27 -18.19 0.01 3.19
N LEU A 28 -17.00 -0.35 2.76
CA LEU A 28 -16.79 -1.55 1.95
C LEU A 28 -17.07 -2.82 2.74
N LEU A 29 -16.56 -2.90 3.98
CA LEU A 29 -16.69 -4.07 4.85
C LEU A 29 -18.10 -4.23 5.41
N ALA A 30 -18.79 -3.13 5.73
CA ALA A 30 -20.18 -3.16 6.21
C ALA A 30 -21.15 -3.69 5.15
N ASN A 31 -20.84 -3.49 3.86
CA ASN A 31 -21.63 -3.95 2.72
C ASN A 31 -21.13 -5.30 2.14
N ALA A 32 -20.19 -5.97 2.79
CA ALA A 32 -19.71 -7.29 2.37
C ALA A 32 -20.84 -8.31 2.35
N GLN A 33 -20.84 -9.15 1.32
CA GLN A 33 -21.89 -10.20 1.13
C GLN A 33 -21.55 -11.51 1.87
N SER A 34 -20.35 -11.60 2.44
CA SER A 34 -19.91 -12.78 3.18
C SER A 34 -20.55 -12.89 4.57
N ALA A 35 -20.27 -14.00 5.24
CA ALA A 35 -20.68 -14.18 6.65
C ALA A 35 -19.96 -13.14 7.55
N GLN A 36 -20.70 -12.59 8.50
CA GLN A 36 -20.15 -11.63 9.46
C GLN A 36 -19.34 -12.35 10.57
N PRO A 37 -18.26 -11.75 11.08
CA PRO A 37 -17.72 -10.45 10.67
C PRO A 37 -17.00 -10.53 9.33
N ALA A 38 -17.11 -9.45 8.52
CA ALA A 38 -16.40 -9.34 7.25
C ALA A 38 -14.87 -9.39 7.46
N LYS A 39 -14.15 -9.87 6.46
CA LYS A 39 -12.72 -10.20 6.54
C LYS A 39 -11.88 -9.23 5.73
N PHE A 40 -10.94 -8.59 6.40
CA PHE A 40 -10.01 -7.63 5.85
C PHE A 40 -8.58 -8.14 5.87
N LEU A 41 -7.87 -8.01 4.75
CA LEU A 41 -6.42 -8.25 4.65
C LEU A 41 -5.70 -6.94 4.31
N SER A 42 -4.79 -6.51 5.19
CA SER A 42 -3.86 -5.41 4.90
C SER A 42 -2.50 -5.99 4.54
N VAL A 43 -2.07 -5.78 3.31
CA VAL A 43 -0.74 -6.19 2.81
C VAL A 43 0.21 -5.00 2.89
N GLU A 44 1.43 -5.23 3.39
CA GLU A 44 2.39 -4.15 3.68
C GLU A 44 1.78 -3.11 4.62
N CYS A 45 1.27 -3.60 5.76
CA CYS A 45 0.40 -2.84 6.66
C CYS A 45 1.11 -1.69 7.40
N GLY A 46 2.47 -1.66 7.39
CA GLY A 46 3.23 -0.74 8.22
C GLY A 46 2.88 -0.91 9.72
N PRO A 47 2.76 0.17 10.49
CA PRO A 47 2.41 0.11 11.92
C PRO A 47 0.93 -0.21 12.19
N GLY A 48 0.12 -0.50 11.16
CA GLY A 48 -1.22 -1.07 11.28
C GLY A 48 -2.31 -0.12 11.77
N ASN A 49 -2.19 1.19 11.62
CA ASN A 49 -3.14 2.15 12.19
C ASN A 49 -4.59 1.91 11.74
N LEU A 50 -4.83 1.75 10.42
CA LEU A 50 -6.14 1.40 9.88
C LEU A 50 -6.62 0.03 10.41
N SER A 51 -5.73 -0.97 10.38
CA SER A 51 -6.04 -2.33 10.81
C SER A 51 -6.44 -2.41 12.28
N MET A 52 -5.79 -1.61 13.16
CA MET A 52 -6.17 -1.53 14.57
C MET A 52 -7.57 -0.95 14.78
N LYS A 53 -8.01 -0.04 13.95
CA LYS A 53 -9.38 0.51 14.00
C LYS A 53 -10.40 -0.50 13.48
N LEU A 54 -10.14 -1.10 12.32
CA LEU A 54 -11.02 -2.09 11.70
C LEU A 54 -11.13 -3.37 12.53
N GLY A 55 -10.06 -3.79 13.20
CA GLY A 55 -10.04 -4.98 14.07
C GLY A 55 -10.95 -4.92 15.29
N LYS A 56 -11.56 -3.76 15.57
CA LYS A 56 -12.61 -3.62 16.61
C LYS A 56 -13.97 -4.14 16.14
N LYS A 57 -14.19 -4.26 14.82
CA LYS A 57 -15.48 -4.63 14.21
C LYS A 57 -15.39 -5.85 13.30
N TYR A 58 -14.24 -6.07 12.65
CA TYR A 58 -14.03 -7.00 11.56
C TYR A 58 -12.94 -8.03 11.89
N ASP A 59 -12.94 -9.15 11.13
CA ASP A 59 -11.86 -10.14 11.18
C ASP A 59 -10.69 -9.63 10.33
N VAL A 60 -9.62 -9.20 10.97
CA VAL A 60 -8.48 -8.53 10.35
C VAL A 60 -7.25 -9.41 10.34
N THR A 61 -6.67 -9.54 9.17
CA THR A 61 -5.34 -10.11 8.95
C THR A 61 -4.41 -9.01 8.41
N VAL A 62 -3.19 -8.95 8.90
CA VAL A 62 -2.16 -8.04 8.40
C VAL A 62 -0.90 -8.79 8.01
N THR A 63 -0.24 -8.32 6.96
CA THR A 63 1.09 -8.80 6.58
C THR A 63 2.02 -7.63 6.32
N ASP A 64 3.29 -7.80 6.66
CA ASP A 64 4.37 -6.90 6.25
C ASP A 64 5.66 -7.71 6.09
N GLN A 65 6.48 -7.37 5.11
CA GLN A 65 7.77 -8.03 4.90
C GLN A 65 8.81 -7.61 5.96
N PHE A 66 8.63 -6.47 6.59
CA PHE A 66 9.53 -5.95 7.63
C PHE A 66 9.04 -6.35 9.02
N ALA A 67 9.85 -7.15 9.71
CA ALA A 67 9.55 -7.67 11.04
C ALA A 67 9.35 -6.54 12.08
N GLU A 68 9.98 -5.39 11.88
CA GLU A 68 9.84 -4.21 12.73
C GLU A 68 8.39 -3.72 12.76
N PHE A 69 7.71 -3.67 11.61
CA PHE A 69 6.31 -3.27 11.56
C PHE A 69 5.38 -4.30 12.18
N THR A 70 5.57 -5.58 11.88
CA THR A 70 4.74 -6.62 12.50
C THR A 70 4.93 -6.68 14.02
N LYS A 71 6.12 -6.37 14.54
CA LYS A 71 6.38 -6.22 15.97
C LYS A 71 5.57 -5.07 16.57
N ILE A 72 5.58 -3.88 15.93
CA ILE A 72 4.78 -2.72 16.37
C ILE A 72 3.28 -3.06 16.42
N VAL A 73 2.76 -3.75 15.38
CA VAL A 73 1.36 -4.18 15.37
C VAL A 73 1.06 -5.12 16.53
N ASN A 74 1.91 -6.11 16.81
CA ASN A 74 1.74 -7.04 17.94
C ASN A 74 1.74 -6.30 19.29
N GLU A 75 2.63 -5.32 19.49
CA GLU A 75 2.65 -4.49 20.69
C GLU A 75 1.34 -3.69 20.84
N LYS A 76 0.81 -3.11 19.75
CA LYS A 76 -0.49 -2.41 19.75
C LYS A 76 -1.65 -3.35 20.09
N ILE A 77 -1.66 -4.57 19.53
CA ILE A 77 -2.69 -5.58 19.82
C ILE A 77 -2.76 -5.85 21.34
N VAL A 78 -1.61 -6.10 21.97
CA VAL A 78 -1.52 -6.33 23.40
C VAL A 78 -2.03 -5.13 24.19
N ASN A 79 -1.60 -3.92 23.84
CA ASN A 79 -1.94 -2.69 24.55
C ASN A 79 -3.43 -2.30 24.41
N GLN A 80 -4.06 -2.62 23.28
CA GLN A 80 -5.44 -2.21 22.96
C GLN A 80 -6.46 -3.35 23.11
N GLY A 81 -6.03 -4.58 23.37
CA GLY A 81 -6.90 -5.75 23.49
C GLY A 81 -7.64 -6.11 22.18
N THR A 82 -7.09 -5.76 21.03
CA THR A 82 -7.69 -6.03 19.72
C THR A 82 -7.29 -7.42 19.22
N LYS A 83 -8.14 -8.07 18.42
CA LYS A 83 -7.82 -9.37 17.80
C LYS A 83 -7.49 -9.16 16.33
N ILE A 84 -6.23 -9.34 15.96
CA ILE A 84 -5.73 -9.23 14.59
C ILE A 84 -4.74 -10.37 14.35
N ASN A 85 -4.84 -11.04 13.20
CA ASN A 85 -3.88 -12.04 12.78
C ASN A 85 -2.67 -11.35 12.12
N VAL A 86 -1.47 -11.58 12.62
CA VAL A 86 -0.25 -10.89 12.15
C VAL A 86 0.72 -11.90 11.56
N PHE A 87 1.19 -11.64 10.33
CA PHE A 87 2.17 -12.48 9.66
C PHE A 87 3.31 -11.63 9.08
N ASN A 88 4.54 -12.09 9.27
CA ASN A 88 5.69 -11.50 8.58
C ASN A 88 5.87 -12.23 7.24
N LEU A 89 5.34 -11.66 6.14
CA LEU A 89 5.31 -12.26 4.81
C LEU A 89 5.67 -11.23 3.75
N ASN A 90 6.40 -11.69 2.74
CA ASN A 90 6.63 -10.91 1.52
C ASN A 90 5.34 -10.85 0.68
N PRO A 91 4.96 -9.68 0.13
CA PRO A 91 3.72 -9.53 -0.64
C PRO A 91 3.59 -10.44 -1.85
N VAL A 92 4.71 -10.94 -2.42
CA VAL A 92 4.67 -11.89 -3.54
C VAL A 92 4.49 -13.35 -3.13
N ASP A 93 4.47 -13.65 -1.85
CA ASP A 93 4.33 -15.02 -1.31
C ASP A 93 3.05 -15.22 -0.49
N ILE A 94 2.24 -14.17 -0.29
CA ILE A 94 1.07 -14.21 0.61
C ILE A 94 0.07 -15.32 0.25
N SER A 95 -0.16 -15.58 -1.04
CA SER A 95 -1.11 -16.60 -1.51
C SER A 95 -0.69 -18.04 -1.19
N ARG A 96 0.56 -18.26 -0.77
CA ARG A 96 1.08 -19.57 -0.34
C ARG A 96 0.70 -19.89 1.11
N PHE A 97 0.43 -18.86 1.91
CA PHE A 97 0.22 -18.95 3.36
C PHE A 97 -1.19 -18.54 3.78
N LEU A 98 -1.87 -17.75 2.98
CA LEU A 98 -3.20 -17.23 3.29
C LEU A 98 -4.27 -17.90 2.43
N PRO A 99 -5.53 -18.03 2.95
CA PRO A 99 -6.59 -18.76 2.27
C PRO A 99 -7.08 -18.06 1.00
N LYS A 100 -7.53 -18.88 0.03
CA LYS A 100 -8.20 -18.43 -1.19
C LYS A 100 -9.70 -18.22 -0.93
N ASN A 101 -10.37 -17.40 -1.77
CA ASN A 101 -11.80 -17.09 -1.69
C ASN A 101 -12.25 -16.75 -0.25
N HIS A 102 -11.53 -15.87 0.41
CA HIS A 102 -11.68 -15.69 1.85
C HIS A 102 -11.90 -14.25 2.29
N TYR A 103 -11.21 -13.29 1.69
CA TYR A 103 -11.23 -11.90 2.13
C TYR A 103 -12.26 -11.09 1.38
N ASP A 104 -13.05 -10.30 2.10
CA ASP A 104 -14.01 -9.37 1.51
C ASP A 104 -13.32 -8.13 0.96
N VAL A 105 -12.25 -7.68 1.64
CA VAL A 105 -11.42 -6.57 1.19
C VAL A 105 -9.95 -6.91 1.42
N ILE A 106 -9.15 -6.71 0.38
CA ILE A 106 -7.67 -6.75 0.43
C ILE A 106 -7.15 -5.35 0.10
N ALA A 107 -6.23 -4.84 0.90
CA ALA A 107 -5.65 -3.52 0.69
C ALA A 107 -4.12 -3.53 0.71
N CYS A 108 -3.49 -2.78 -0.21
CA CYS A 108 -2.06 -2.43 -0.18
C CYS A 108 -1.95 -0.91 -0.38
N LEU A 109 -1.57 -0.20 0.69
CA LEU A 109 -1.74 1.24 0.81
C LEU A 109 -0.39 1.98 0.91
N ASN A 110 -0.44 3.32 0.96
CA ASN A 110 0.71 4.19 1.17
C ASN A 110 1.85 3.95 0.17
N TYR A 111 1.50 3.70 -1.10
CA TYR A 111 2.45 3.50 -2.20
C TYR A 111 3.36 2.27 -2.04
N ARG A 112 3.02 1.34 -1.13
CA ARG A 112 3.88 0.20 -0.81
C ARG A 112 4.13 -0.73 -2.00
N LEU A 113 3.22 -0.75 -2.97
CA LEU A 113 3.37 -1.55 -4.19
C LEU A 113 4.60 -1.16 -5.04
N ILE A 114 5.14 0.07 -4.85
CA ILE A 114 6.37 0.52 -5.54
C ILE A 114 7.59 -0.38 -5.23
N PHE A 115 7.58 -1.05 -4.07
CA PHE A 115 8.66 -1.95 -3.67
C PHE A 115 8.60 -3.33 -4.35
N LEU A 116 7.58 -3.61 -5.14
CA LEU A 116 7.60 -4.74 -6.08
C LEU A 116 8.47 -4.35 -7.28
N LYS A 117 9.62 -5.00 -7.39
CA LYS A 117 10.76 -4.59 -8.22
C LYS A 117 10.49 -4.55 -9.73
N ASP A 118 9.48 -5.27 -10.20
CA ASP A 118 9.13 -5.34 -11.61
C ASP A 118 7.63 -5.55 -11.85
N ARG A 119 7.20 -5.35 -13.10
CA ARG A 119 5.80 -5.49 -13.53
C ARG A 119 5.25 -6.90 -13.36
N GLY A 120 6.11 -7.92 -13.50
CA GLY A 120 5.71 -9.33 -13.34
C GLY A 120 5.32 -9.62 -11.89
N LEU A 121 6.09 -9.12 -10.93
CA LEU A 121 5.79 -9.26 -9.50
C LEU A 121 4.52 -8.49 -9.11
N ALA A 122 4.32 -7.28 -9.66
CA ALA A 122 3.09 -6.54 -9.44
C ALA A 122 1.86 -7.26 -10.02
N LYS A 123 1.97 -7.81 -11.24
CA LYS A 123 0.91 -8.63 -11.86
C LYS A 123 0.65 -9.90 -11.05
N LYS A 124 1.70 -10.57 -10.56
CA LYS A 124 1.57 -11.73 -9.67
C LYS A 124 0.82 -11.38 -8.39
N PHE A 125 1.20 -10.28 -7.73
CA PHE A 125 0.50 -9.82 -6.52
C PHE A 125 -0.99 -9.58 -6.75
N MET A 126 -1.35 -8.92 -7.86
CA MET A 126 -2.76 -8.69 -8.22
C MET A 126 -3.51 -10.00 -8.45
N LEU A 127 -2.89 -10.97 -9.13
CA LEU A 127 -3.49 -12.30 -9.36
C LEU A 127 -3.67 -13.05 -8.04
N ASP A 128 -2.67 -13.03 -7.17
CA ASP A 128 -2.74 -13.64 -5.85
C ASP A 128 -3.87 -13.01 -5.01
N ALA A 129 -3.97 -11.68 -5.01
CA ALA A 129 -5.07 -10.96 -4.36
C ALA A 129 -6.44 -11.35 -4.94
N TYR A 130 -6.57 -11.40 -6.27
CA TYR A 130 -7.81 -11.86 -6.92
C TYR A 130 -8.23 -13.27 -6.46
N MET A 131 -7.27 -14.21 -6.38
CA MET A 131 -7.56 -15.58 -5.91
C MET A 131 -7.93 -15.63 -4.43
N MET A 132 -7.40 -14.73 -3.60
CA MET A 132 -7.70 -14.67 -2.16
C MET A 132 -8.99 -13.92 -1.84
N LEU A 133 -9.46 -13.03 -2.72
CA LEU A 133 -10.74 -12.35 -2.56
C LEU A 133 -11.91 -13.33 -2.60
N ALA A 134 -12.87 -13.14 -1.72
CA ALA A 134 -14.21 -13.74 -1.81
C ALA A 134 -14.96 -13.20 -3.05
N ASP A 135 -15.98 -13.91 -3.52
CA ASP A 135 -16.81 -13.43 -4.61
C ASP A 135 -17.50 -12.13 -4.23
N GLY A 136 -17.43 -11.13 -5.10
CA GLY A 136 -17.91 -9.77 -4.84
C GLY A 136 -17.00 -8.93 -3.94
N GLY A 137 -15.84 -9.44 -3.53
CA GLY A 137 -14.85 -8.74 -2.71
C GLY A 137 -14.05 -7.68 -3.49
N PHE A 138 -13.32 -6.85 -2.77
CA PHE A 138 -12.61 -5.70 -3.33
C PHE A 138 -11.11 -5.75 -3.07
N LEU A 139 -10.31 -5.46 -4.10
CA LEU A 139 -8.89 -5.09 -3.97
C LEU A 139 -8.80 -3.57 -4.00
N VAL A 140 -8.18 -2.99 -2.96
CA VAL A 140 -7.91 -1.54 -2.87
C VAL A 140 -6.41 -1.31 -2.91
N LEU A 141 -5.97 -0.50 -3.87
CA LEU A 141 -4.56 -0.11 -3.98
C LEU A 141 -4.43 1.41 -3.93
N ASP A 142 -3.44 1.89 -3.16
CA ASP A 142 -3.07 3.29 -3.09
C ASP A 142 -1.71 3.45 -3.78
N LEU A 143 -1.73 4.00 -4.98
CA LEU A 143 -0.59 4.08 -5.88
C LEU A 143 -0.13 5.52 -6.10
N ILE A 144 1.15 5.70 -6.42
CA ILE A 144 1.65 6.96 -6.97
C ILE A 144 1.09 7.13 -8.38
N ASN A 145 0.59 8.33 -8.69
CA ASN A 145 0.16 8.65 -10.04
C ASN A 145 1.37 8.91 -10.94
N PHE A 146 1.92 7.86 -11.49
CA PHE A 146 3.06 7.97 -12.40
C PHE A 146 2.73 8.68 -13.71
N SER A 147 1.45 8.81 -14.10
CA SER A 147 1.04 9.52 -15.32
C SER A 147 1.25 11.04 -15.21
N LYS A 148 1.45 11.57 -14.00
CA LYS A 148 1.77 12.98 -13.74
C LYS A 148 3.19 13.37 -14.14
N TYR A 149 4.12 12.42 -14.27
CA TYR A 149 5.55 12.69 -14.38
C TYR A 149 6.09 12.44 -15.80
N ASP A 150 7.06 13.28 -16.19
CA ASP A 150 7.82 13.10 -17.43
C ASP A 150 8.97 12.09 -17.22
N PHE A 151 8.79 10.89 -17.74
CA PHE A 151 9.78 9.81 -17.70
C PHE A 151 10.92 9.97 -18.75
N SER A 152 11.00 11.08 -19.47
CA SER A 152 12.21 11.45 -20.21
C SER A 152 13.28 12.05 -19.28
N ALA A 153 12.89 12.63 -18.15
CA ALA A 153 13.78 13.22 -17.16
C ALA A 153 14.69 12.18 -16.50
N THR A 154 15.92 12.60 -16.17
CA THR A 154 16.89 11.74 -15.45
C THR A 154 16.57 11.61 -13.98
N LYS A 155 15.87 12.57 -13.40
CA LYS A 155 15.42 12.59 -12.01
C LYS A 155 13.97 13.07 -11.95
N ILE A 156 13.18 12.39 -11.13
CA ILE A 156 11.78 12.74 -10.82
C ILE A 156 11.67 12.86 -9.31
N ASP A 157 11.33 14.03 -8.81
CA ASP A 157 11.03 14.22 -7.38
C ASP A 157 9.57 13.89 -7.16
N LEU A 158 9.30 12.97 -6.22
CA LEU A 158 7.96 12.57 -5.80
C LEU A 158 7.45 13.52 -4.71
N PRO A 159 6.12 13.54 -4.44
CA PRO A 159 5.55 14.42 -3.43
C PRO A 159 6.22 14.21 -2.07
N GLU A 160 6.62 15.30 -1.44
CA GLU A 160 7.14 15.29 -0.09
C GLU A 160 6.04 14.94 0.92
N ARG A 161 6.44 14.27 2.00
CA ARG A 161 5.58 14.11 3.18
C ARG A 161 6.18 14.81 4.36
N ARG A 162 5.37 15.58 5.05
CA ARG A 162 5.83 16.43 6.16
C ARG A 162 5.05 16.13 7.42
N CYS A 163 5.76 16.12 8.55
CA CYS A 163 5.21 16.19 9.89
C CYS A 163 5.95 17.26 10.69
N GLU A 164 5.58 17.48 11.93
CA GLU A 164 6.23 18.48 12.78
C GLU A 164 7.73 18.19 12.98
N ARG A 165 8.10 16.90 13.15
CA ARG A 165 9.47 16.48 13.45
C ARG A 165 10.35 16.23 12.23
N ALA A 166 9.75 16.04 11.03
CA ALA A 166 10.53 15.60 9.88
C ALA A 166 9.83 15.81 8.52
N THR A 167 10.63 15.80 7.46
CA THR A 167 10.15 15.74 6.07
C THR A 167 10.79 14.55 5.37
N LEU A 168 9.95 13.71 4.74
CA LEU A 168 10.39 12.64 3.86
C LEU A 168 10.49 13.15 2.43
N TYR A 169 11.66 13.04 1.86
CA TYR A 169 11.95 13.30 0.45
C TYR A 169 12.10 11.98 -0.30
N SER A 170 11.49 11.90 -1.47
CA SER A 170 11.56 10.73 -2.33
C SER A 170 11.88 11.14 -3.75
N SER A 171 12.80 10.44 -4.41
CA SER A 171 13.12 10.70 -5.82
C SER A 171 13.39 9.40 -6.58
N LEU A 172 13.03 9.42 -7.86
CA LEU A 172 13.37 8.38 -8.83
C LEU A 172 14.51 8.87 -9.70
N ILE A 173 15.58 8.09 -9.80
CA ILE A 173 16.71 8.36 -10.68
C ILE A 173 16.72 7.30 -11.77
N LYS A 174 16.73 7.73 -13.03
CA LYS A 174 16.74 6.84 -14.19
C LYS A 174 18.01 6.00 -14.19
N ASN A 175 17.87 4.69 -14.29
CA ASN A 175 19.00 3.82 -14.53
C ASN A 175 19.40 3.92 -16.00
N THR A 176 20.64 4.34 -16.26
CA THR A 176 21.14 4.53 -17.64
C THR A 176 21.37 3.23 -18.40
N GLU A 177 21.47 2.10 -17.68
CA GLU A 177 21.74 0.77 -18.25
C GLU A 177 20.46 -0.03 -18.50
N THR A 178 19.37 0.33 -17.82
CA THR A 178 18.10 -0.40 -17.91
C THR A 178 16.94 0.60 -18.06
N ALA A 179 15.74 0.12 -18.40
CA ALA A 179 14.54 0.95 -18.44
C ALA A 179 13.94 1.26 -17.05
N ASN A 180 14.58 0.77 -15.98
CA ASN A 180 14.09 0.91 -14.62
C ASN A 180 14.55 2.21 -13.98
N TYR A 181 13.97 2.53 -12.85
CA TYR A 181 14.35 3.64 -11.97
C TYR A 181 14.88 3.12 -10.66
N LYS A 182 15.72 3.92 -10.00
CA LYS A 182 16.20 3.69 -8.64
C LYS A 182 15.49 4.66 -7.71
N LEU A 183 14.84 4.14 -6.68
CA LEU A 183 14.21 4.93 -5.63
C LEU A 183 15.25 5.32 -4.57
N PHE A 184 15.23 6.60 -4.23
CA PHE A 184 15.97 7.18 -3.11
C PHE A 184 14.97 7.84 -2.18
N GLN A 185 15.07 7.53 -0.89
CA GLN A 185 14.27 8.19 0.14
C GLN A 185 15.17 8.56 1.32
N HIS A 186 15.00 9.77 1.82
CA HIS A 186 15.65 10.23 3.03
C HIS A 186 14.71 11.12 3.83
N ILE A 187 14.86 11.06 5.15
CA ILE A 187 14.17 11.94 6.08
C ILE A 187 15.13 13.05 6.48
N VAL A 188 14.63 14.29 6.52
CA VAL A 188 15.32 15.42 7.15
C VAL A 188 14.53 15.79 8.39
N THR A 189 15.17 15.68 9.56
CA THR A 189 14.52 16.03 10.84
C THR A 189 14.41 17.55 11.00
N ALA A 190 13.60 18.03 11.94
CA ALA A 190 13.45 19.45 12.23
C ALA A 190 14.79 20.11 12.65
N GLU A 191 15.73 19.34 13.23
CA GLU A 191 17.08 19.78 13.61
C GLU A 191 18.06 19.75 12.41
N GLY A 192 17.60 19.38 11.21
CA GLY A 192 18.42 19.31 10.00
C GLY A 192 19.25 18.03 9.84
N THR A 193 19.01 17.00 10.65
CA THR A 193 19.70 15.72 10.50
C THR A 193 19.10 14.95 9.32
N MET A 194 19.96 14.52 8.38
CA MET A 194 19.56 13.66 7.26
C MET A 194 19.68 12.18 7.64
N ILE A 195 18.61 11.43 7.43
CA ILE A 195 18.52 10.00 7.67
C ILE A 195 18.19 9.32 6.34
N GLU A 196 19.12 8.56 5.79
CA GLU A 196 18.91 7.78 4.56
C GLU A 196 18.04 6.56 4.89
N GLU A 197 16.91 6.39 4.16
CA GLU A 197 15.95 5.31 4.40
C GLU A 197 15.94 4.27 3.28
N VAL A 198 15.96 4.74 2.04
CA VAL A 198 16.01 3.89 0.84
C VAL A 198 17.10 4.39 -0.07
N LYS A 199 17.98 3.49 -0.46
CA LYS A 199 19.06 3.77 -1.40
C LYS A 199 19.12 2.74 -2.51
N ASP A 200 19.14 3.22 -3.74
CA ASP A 200 19.31 2.39 -4.95
C ASP A 200 18.29 1.24 -5.07
N GLU A 201 17.09 1.35 -4.48
CA GLU A 201 16.09 0.30 -4.64
C GLU A 201 15.47 0.37 -6.03
N VAL A 202 15.57 -0.72 -6.78
CA VAL A 202 15.03 -0.78 -8.14
C VAL A 202 13.50 -0.78 -8.08
N VAL A 203 12.90 0.14 -8.84
CA VAL A 203 11.44 0.24 -8.99
C VAL A 203 11.10 0.36 -10.47
N THR A 204 9.93 -0.16 -10.83
CA THR A 204 9.40 -0.04 -12.18
C THR A 204 8.06 0.68 -12.12
N PRO A 205 7.98 1.95 -12.56
CA PRO A 205 6.71 2.65 -12.65
C PRO A 205 5.73 1.90 -13.55
N ILE A 206 4.51 1.70 -13.06
CA ILE A 206 3.44 1.03 -13.79
C ILE A 206 2.42 2.09 -14.20
N SER A 207 2.17 2.21 -15.51
CA SER A 207 1.14 3.13 -16.01
C SER A 207 -0.25 2.61 -15.64
N LEU A 208 -1.20 3.55 -15.48
CA LEU A 208 -2.59 3.23 -15.20
C LEU A 208 -3.20 2.31 -16.24
N GLU A 209 -2.85 2.51 -17.52
CA GLU A 209 -3.31 1.66 -18.63
C GLU A 209 -2.83 0.22 -18.50
N THR A 210 -1.52 0.03 -18.21
CA THR A 210 -0.96 -1.32 -17.98
C THR A 210 -1.63 -2.00 -16.80
N PHE A 211 -1.90 -1.24 -15.74
CA PHE A 211 -2.58 -1.74 -14.56
C PHE A 211 -4.03 -2.15 -14.86
N LYS A 212 -4.77 -1.29 -15.58
CA LYS A 212 -6.16 -1.58 -15.99
C LYS A 212 -6.24 -2.82 -16.87
N THR A 213 -5.37 -2.92 -17.89
CA THR A 213 -5.32 -4.10 -18.77
C THR A 213 -5.06 -5.38 -17.95
N ALA A 214 -4.14 -5.35 -16.99
CA ALA A 214 -3.88 -6.51 -16.14
C ALA A 214 -5.09 -6.90 -15.28
N ALA A 215 -5.81 -5.92 -14.74
CA ALA A 215 -7.02 -6.17 -13.95
C ALA A 215 -8.16 -6.76 -14.80
N ASP A 216 -8.39 -6.23 -16.01
CA ASP A 216 -9.36 -6.77 -16.97
C ASP A 216 -9.03 -8.23 -17.34
N GLU A 217 -7.75 -8.53 -17.65
CA GLU A 217 -7.30 -9.89 -17.96
C GLU A 217 -7.48 -10.89 -16.80
N MET A 218 -7.45 -10.42 -15.56
CA MET A 218 -7.66 -11.26 -14.36
C MET A 218 -9.13 -11.54 -14.06
N GLY A 219 -10.07 -10.81 -14.68
CA GLY A 219 -11.51 -10.99 -14.53
C GLY A 219 -12.13 -10.13 -13.42
N PHE A 220 -11.52 -9.03 -13.01
CA PHE A 220 -12.20 -8.05 -12.16
C PHE A 220 -13.41 -7.47 -12.89
N THR A 221 -14.57 -7.47 -12.23
CA THR A 221 -15.86 -7.08 -12.83
C THR A 221 -16.11 -5.57 -12.81
N SER A 222 -15.41 -4.83 -11.94
CA SER A 222 -15.42 -3.37 -11.89
C SER A 222 -14.02 -2.87 -11.56
N ILE A 223 -13.59 -1.80 -12.24
CA ILE A 223 -12.31 -1.14 -12.05
C ILE A 223 -12.57 0.36 -11.98
N GLU A 224 -12.42 0.94 -10.79
CA GLU A 224 -12.64 2.36 -10.54
C GLU A 224 -11.36 3.02 -10.04
N PHE A 225 -11.14 4.28 -10.41
CA PHE A 225 -9.97 5.06 -10.04
C PHE A 225 -10.40 6.41 -9.46
N PHE A 226 -9.82 6.75 -8.30
CA PHE A 226 -10.11 7.98 -7.59
C PHE A 226 -8.81 8.71 -7.23
N SER A 227 -8.90 10.01 -7.01
CA SER A 227 -7.79 10.84 -6.54
C SER A 227 -7.58 10.76 -5.02
N ASP A 228 -8.60 10.33 -4.27
CA ASP A 228 -8.58 10.21 -2.81
C ASP A 228 -9.62 9.21 -2.29
N TYR A 229 -9.67 9.02 -0.96
CA TYR A 229 -10.64 8.14 -0.30
C TYR A 229 -12.06 8.72 -0.21
N ASN A 230 -12.29 10.02 -0.55
CA ASN A 230 -13.62 10.60 -0.76
C ASN A 230 -14.25 10.19 -2.09
N LYS A 231 -13.57 9.34 -2.87
CA LYS A 231 -13.96 8.95 -4.22
C LYS A 231 -14.03 10.13 -5.20
N THR A 232 -13.19 11.16 -4.98
CA THR A 232 -12.99 12.21 -5.98
C THR A 232 -12.54 11.57 -7.30
N PRO A 233 -13.19 11.85 -8.44
CA PRO A 233 -12.82 11.28 -9.72
C PRO A 233 -11.33 11.45 -10.02
N TYR A 234 -10.73 10.43 -10.61
CA TYR A 234 -9.31 10.46 -10.98
C TYR A 234 -8.98 11.66 -11.86
N SER A 235 -7.86 12.31 -11.56
CA SER A 235 -7.28 13.41 -12.31
C SER A 235 -5.80 13.15 -12.58
N LEU A 236 -5.31 13.57 -13.75
CA LEU A 236 -3.88 13.51 -14.08
C LEU A 236 -3.03 14.37 -13.14
N GLU A 237 -3.61 15.41 -12.55
CA GLU A 237 -2.92 16.31 -11.61
C GLU A 237 -2.82 15.74 -10.17
N SER A 238 -3.55 14.69 -9.87
CA SER A 238 -3.51 14.05 -8.56
C SER A 238 -2.15 13.40 -8.31
N ASP A 239 -1.62 13.49 -7.09
CA ASP A 239 -0.37 12.83 -6.69
C ASP A 239 -0.55 11.32 -6.51
N ARG A 240 -1.78 10.87 -6.23
CA ARG A 240 -2.12 9.48 -5.96
C ARG A 240 -3.27 8.98 -6.81
N ILE A 241 -3.35 7.67 -6.86
CA ILE A 241 -4.49 6.94 -7.43
C ILE A 241 -4.96 5.93 -6.40
N ILE A 242 -6.23 6.01 -6.02
CA ILE A 242 -6.91 4.94 -5.29
C ILE A 242 -7.59 4.06 -6.32
N CYS A 243 -7.12 2.82 -6.45
CA CYS A 243 -7.72 1.83 -7.33
C CYS A 243 -8.68 0.98 -6.50
N LEU A 244 -9.94 0.89 -6.93
CA LEU A 244 -10.96 0.01 -6.36
C LEU A 244 -11.37 -1.01 -7.41
N LEU A 245 -11.01 -2.29 -7.19
CA LEU A 245 -11.24 -3.38 -8.13
C LEU A 245 -12.17 -4.41 -7.48
N LYS A 246 -13.26 -4.76 -8.15
CA LYS A 246 -14.24 -5.74 -7.66
C LYS A 246 -14.06 -7.08 -8.37
N LYS A 247 -13.98 -8.14 -7.60
CA LYS A 247 -14.03 -9.52 -8.12
C LYS A 247 -15.44 -9.93 -8.53
#